data_fbcb4ac517afba385faf70b5f59302a8
#
_entry.id   fbcb4ac517afba385faf70b5f59302a8
#
_cell.length_a   1.000
_cell.length_b   1.000
_cell.length_c   1.000
_cell.angle_alpha   90.00
_cell.angle_beta   90.00
_cell.angle_gamma   90.00
#
_symmetry.space_group_name_H-M   'P 1'
#
loop_
_entity.id
_entity.type
_entity.pdbx_description
1 polymer ?
#
loop_
_entity_poly.entity_id
_entity_poly.type
_entity_poly.pdbx_seq_one_letter_code
_entity_poly.pdbx_strand_id
1 'polypeptide(L)'
;MLEAGKLRHKVQLQSITTTRDEFGGVVKAWATVANTFADISYVSGKEYIVSGQLKAPITARLTIRKRANVDATMRVLYGNTVFDIQTVLPDLNMNEYLTLMCSEGLIDGD
;
A
#
# COMPACT_ATOMS: atom_id res chain seq x y z
N MET A 1 -20.01 -7.30 -0.23
CA MET A 1 -19.50 -6.73 1.01
C MET A 1 -18.36 -7.57 1.55
N LEU A 2 -17.32 -6.94 2.05
CA LEU A 2 -16.20 -7.68 2.59
C LEU A 2 -16.48 -8.05 4.04
N GLU A 3 -16.20 -9.29 4.39
CA GLU A 3 -16.34 -9.75 5.76
C GLU A 3 -14.99 -9.71 6.45
N ALA A 4 -15.00 -9.44 7.75
CA ALA A 4 -13.77 -9.33 8.50
C ALA A 4 -12.93 -10.61 8.41
N GLY A 5 -13.56 -11.76 8.25
CA GLY A 5 -12.84 -13.02 8.14
C GLY A 5 -11.99 -13.13 6.89
N LYS A 6 -12.20 -12.27 5.91
CA LYS A 6 -11.37 -12.29 4.71
C LYS A 6 -10.08 -11.49 4.89
N LEU A 7 -9.95 -10.72 5.95
CA LEU A 7 -8.72 -9.98 6.22
C LEU A 7 -7.77 -10.90 6.97
N ARG A 8 -7.10 -11.78 6.23
CA ARG A 8 -6.30 -12.82 6.85
C ARG A 8 -4.81 -12.70 6.62
N HIS A 9 -4.37 -11.72 5.86
CA HIS A 9 -2.95 -11.57 5.58
C HIS A 9 -2.39 -10.43 6.42
N LYS A 10 -1.46 -10.76 7.30
CA LYS A 10 -0.86 -9.73 8.15
C LYS A 10 0.16 -8.95 7.34
N VAL A 11 -0.02 -7.65 7.28
CA VAL A 11 0.83 -6.78 6.47
C VAL A 11 1.33 -5.61 7.30
N GLN A 12 2.40 -4.98 6.83
CA GLN A 12 2.95 -3.79 7.43
C GLN A 12 2.73 -2.62 6.48
N LEU A 13 2.22 -1.52 7.03
CA LEU A 13 2.11 -0.28 6.28
C LEU A 13 3.37 0.53 6.55
N GLN A 14 4.04 0.95 5.50
CA GLN A 14 5.31 1.66 5.62
C GLN A 14 5.24 2.99 4.90
N SER A 15 5.88 3.98 5.47
CA SER A 15 6.02 5.28 4.83
C SER A 15 7.48 5.65 4.75
N ILE A 16 7.81 6.56 3.82
CA ILE A 16 9.17 7.03 3.67
C ILE A 16 9.43 8.07 4.75
N THR A 17 10.54 7.92 5.45
CA THR A 17 11.04 8.95 6.35
C THR A 17 12.29 9.54 5.75
N THR A 18 12.53 10.79 6.04
CA THR A 18 13.69 11.51 5.54
C THR A 18 14.48 12.05 6.71
N THR A 19 15.76 11.70 6.77
CA THR A 19 16.64 12.21 7.81
C THR A 19 17.87 12.78 7.14
N ARG A 20 18.65 13.54 7.90
CA ARG A 20 19.92 14.05 7.41
C ARG A 20 21.05 13.29 8.09
N ASP A 21 22.04 12.93 7.30
CA ASP A 21 23.21 12.28 7.89
C ASP A 21 24.13 13.36 8.45
N GLU A 22 25.26 12.94 9.00
CA GLU A 22 26.14 13.89 9.65
C GLU A 22 26.84 14.82 8.67
N PHE A 23 26.74 14.57 7.40
CA PHE A 23 27.30 15.44 6.38
C PHE A 23 26.24 16.30 5.71
N GLY A 24 25.01 16.31 6.25
CA GLY A 24 23.96 17.11 5.67
C GLY A 24 23.24 16.47 4.50
N GLY A 25 23.62 15.25 4.14
CA GLY A 25 22.93 14.55 3.06
C GLY A 25 21.55 14.07 3.50
N VAL A 26 20.69 13.88 2.52
CA VAL A 26 19.34 13.41 2.78
C VAL A 26 19.31 11.90 2.66
N VAL A 27 18.86 11.23 3.71
CA VAL A 27 18.73 9.78 3.73
C VAL A 27 17.26 9.45 3.82
N LYS A 28 16.77 8.63 2.88
CA LYS A 28 15.40 8.17 2.86
C LYS A 28 15.35 6.73 3.30
N ALA A 29 14.39 6.41 4.14
CA ALA A 29 14.22 5.05 4.63
C ALA A 29 12.75 4.76 4.80
N TRP A 30 12.39 3.49 4.65
CA TRP A 30 11.03 3.05 4.90
C TRP A 30 10.89 2.69 6.37
N ALA A 31 9.81 3.14 6.96
CA ALA A 31 9.52 2.84 8.36
C ALA A 31 8.12 2.29 8.46
N THR A 32 7.98 1.25 9.28
CA THR A 32 6.66 0.68 9.52
C THR A 32 5.87 1.58 10.44
N VAL A 33 4.71 2.04 9.96
CA VAL A 33 3.86 2.92 10.76
C VAL A 33 2.72 2.14 11.39
N ALA A 34 2.39 0.98 10.86
CA ALA A 34 1.30 0.18 11.44
C ALA A 34 1.35 -1.24 10.91
N ASN A 35 0.81 -2.15 11.70
CA ASN A 35 0.56 -3.52 11.26
C ASN A 35 -0.95 -3.70 11.21
N THR A 36 -1.42 -4.35 10.16
CA THR A 36 -2.84 -4.60 10.02
C THR A 36 -3.05 -5.87 9.22
N PHE A 37 -4.30 -6.27 9.06
CA PHE A 37 -4.63 -7.44 8.24
C PHE A 37 -5.27 -6.97 6.97
N ALA A 38 -5.02 -7.67 5.89
CA ALA A 38 -5.51 -7.31 4.57
C ALA A 38 -6.09 -8.52 3.85
N ASP A 39 -7.02 -8.22 2.96
CA ASP A 39 -7.43 -9.17 1.94
C ASP A 39 -6.63 -8.81 0.69
N ILE A 40 -5.90 -9.76 0.14
CA ILE A 40 -5.05 -9.53 -1.01
C ILE A 40 -5.63 -10.28 -2.20
N SER A 41 -5.88 -9.54 -3.27
CA SER A 41 -6.43 -10.10 -4.48
C SER A 41 -5.59 -9.64 -5.66
N TYR A 42 -5.02 -10.56 -6.40
CA TYR A 42 -4.25 -10.20 -7.59
C TYR A 42 -5.20 -9.94 -8.74
N VAL A 43 -4.85 -8.95 -9.55
CA VAL A 43 -5.68 -8.59 -10.70
C VAL A 43 -4.84 -8.66 -11.95
N SER A 44 -5.54 -8.68 -13.08
CA SER A 44 -4.88 -8.72 -14.37
C SER A 44 -4.06 -7.45 -14.57
N GLY A 45 -2.89 -7.59 -15.16
CA GLY A 45 -2.07 -6.43 -15.47
C GLY A 45 -2.69 -5.49 -16.49
N LYS A 46 -3.85 -5.85 -17.01
CA LYS A 46 -4.55 -4.97 -17.93
C LYS A 46 -5.44 -3.97 -17.25
N GLU A 47 -5.63 -4.08 -15.94
CA GLU A 47 -6.44 -3.10 -15.23
C GLU A 47 -5.57 -1.91 -14.90
N TYR A 48 -6.06 -0.74 -15.25
CA TYR A 48 -5.35 0.50 -15.01
C TYR A 48 -6.28 1.50 -14.36
N ILE A 49 -5.71 2.37 -13.55
CA ILE A 49 -6.43 3.52 -13.05
C ILE A 49 -6.25 4.64 -14.07
N VAL A 50 -7.35 5.15 -14.57
CA VAL A 50 -7.30 6.15 -15.62
C VAL A 50 -7.19 7.51 -14.96
N SER A 51 -6.01 7.90 -14.55
CA SER A 51 -5.82 9.18 -13.89
C SER A 51 -4.70 9.98 -14.50
N GLY A 52 -3.97 9.41 -15.42
CA GLY A 52 -2.85 10.11 -16.01
C GLY A 52 -1.62 10.14 -15.14
N GLN A 53 -1.70 9.66 -13.91
CA GLN A 53 -0.59 9.69 -12.99
C GLN A 53 -0.04 8.31 -12.66
N LEU A 54 -0.64 7.29 -13.20
CA LEU A 54 -0.25 5.92 -12.88
C LEU A 54 1.12 5.62 -13.44
N LYS A 55 2.03 5.12 -12.62
CA LYS A 55 3.38 4.82 -13.05
C LYS A 55 3.57 3.36 -13.41
N ALA A 56 2.66 2.50 -12.99
CA ALA A 56 2.77 1.07 -13.25
C ALA A 56 1.38 0.48 -13.28
N PRO A 57 1.19 -0.64 -14.01
CA PRO A 57 -0.12 -1.30 -14.00
C PRO A 57 -0.46 -1.80 -12.61
N ILE A 58 -1.75 -1.82 -12.30
CA ILE A 58 -2.21 -2.37 -11.04
C ILE A 58 -2.10 -3.88 -11.12
N THR A 59 -1.44 -4.49 -10.14
CA THR A 59 -1.29 -5.93 -10.09
C THR A 59 -1.98 -6.56 -8.88
N ALA A 60 -2.36 -5.76 -7.90
CA ALA A 60 -3.00 -6.29 -6.70
C ALA A 60 -3.94 -5.27 -6.12
N ARG A 61 -4.99 -5.79 -5.50
CA ARG A 61 -5.95 -4.98 -4.76
C ARG A 61 -5.92 -5.46 -3.32
N LEU A 62 -5.58 -4.58 -2.41
CA LEU A 62 -5.54 -4.90 -1.00
C LEU A 62 -6.65 -4.16 -0.28
N THR A 63 -7.38 -4.86 0.58
CA THR A 63 -8.42 -4.24 1.38
C THR A 63 -8.03 -4.33 2.83
N ILE A 64 -8.04 -3.20 3.52
CA ILE A 64 -7.72 -3.14 4.94
C ILE A 64 -8.83 -2.40 5.66
N ARG A 65 -8.82 -2.47 6.98
CA ARG A 65 -9.75 -1.66 7.76
C ARG A 65 -9.38 -0.20 7.62
N LYS A 66 -10.40 0.63 7.61
CA LYS A 66 -10.19 2.06 7.46
C LYS A 66 -9.29 2.60 8.56
N ARG A 67 -8.34 3.41 8.17
CA ARG A 67 -7.48 4.11 9.11
C ARG A 67 -7.00 5.41 8.47
N ALA A 68 -6.58 6.33 9.31
CA ALA A 68 -6.10 7.62 8.85
C ALA A 68 -4.68 7.50 8.30
N ASN A 69 -4.30 8.48 7.53
CA ASN A 69 -2.91 8.67 7.10
C ASN A 69 -2.38 7.56 6.20
N VAL A 70 -3.25 6.99 5.36
CA VAL A 70 -2.83 6.05 4.33
C VAL A 70 -2.99 6.73 2.99
N ASP A 71 -1.91 6.78 2.21
CA ASP A 71 -1.95 7.45 0.91
C ASP A 71 -1.03 6.75 -0.07
N ALA A 72 -0.97 7.30 -1.28
CA ALA A 72 -0.25 6.66 -2.37
C ALA A 72 1.28 6.84 -2.29
N THR A 73 1.78 7.53 -1.28
CA THR A 73 3.22 7.61 -1.08
C THR A 73 3.75 6.47 -0.24
N MET A 74 2.87 5.64 0.27
CA MET A 74 3.21 4.55 1.17
C MET A 74 3.32 3.24 0.40
N ARG A 75 3.78 2.22 1.11
CA ARG A 75 3.82 0.88 0.54
C ARG A 75 3.36 -0.12 1.60
N VAL A 76 3.01 -1.32 1.14
CA VAL A 76 2.59 -2.42 2.02
C VAL A 76 3.60 -3.53 1.88
N LEU A 77 4.07 -4.03 3.02
CA LEU A 77 5.00 -5.16 3.02
C LEU A 77 4.27 -6.39 3.55
N TYR A 78 4.27 -7.45 2.75
CA TYR A 78 3.66 -8.72 3.13
C TYR A 78 4.71 -9.81 2.91
N GLY A 79 5.30 -10.27 4.02
CA GLY A 79 6.40 -11.22 3.92
C GLY A 79 7.55 -10.61 3.12
N ASN A 80 7.86 -11.24 2.02
CA ASN A 80 8.91 -10.74 1.13
C ASN A 80 8.36 -10.00 -0.07
N THR A 81 7.08 -9.66 -0.07
CA THR A 81 6.45 -8.98 -1.18
C THR A 81 6.16 -7.54 -0.82
N VAL A 82 6.52 -6.63 -1.71
CA VAL A 82 6.26 -5.21 -1.55
C VAL A 82 5.18 -4.80 -2.53
N PHE A 83 4.16 -4.12 -2.01
CA PHE A 83 3.10 -3.57 -2.85
C PHE A 83 3.18 -2.05 -2.75
N ASP A 84 3.46 -1.39 -3.86
CA ASP A 84 3.48 0.07 -3.91
C ASP A 84 2.05 0.56 -4.12
N ILE A 85 1.57 1.41 -3.22
CA ILE A 85 0.21 1.91 -3.29
C ILE A 85 0.14 2.95 -4.40
N GLN A 86 -0.73 2.71 -5.38
CA GLN A 86 -0.94 3.66 -6.46
C GLN A 86 -2.14 4.56 -6.19
N THR A 87 -3.18 4.01 -5.56
CA THR A 87 -4.39 4.76 -5.26
C THR A 87 -5.06 4.17 -4.03
N VAL A 88 -5.65 5.02 -3.24
CA VAL A 88 -6.43 4.60 -2.07
C VAL A 88 -7.88 4.95 -2.33
N LEU A 89 -8.76 3.96 -2.29
CA LEU A 89 -10.18 4.13 -2.54
C LEU A 89 -10.96 3.87 -1.26
N PRO A 90 -11.72 4.83 -0.78
CA PRO A 90 -12.51 4.60 0.43
C PRO A 90 -13.76 3.79 0.12
N ASP A 91 -14.28 3.12 1.15
CA ASP A 91 -15.54 2.43 1.03
C ASP A 91 -16.64 3.44 1.30
N LEU A 92 -17.30 3.88 0.26
CA LEU A 92 -18.30 4.93 0.40
C LEU A 92 -19.60 4.43 0.99
N ASN A 93 -19.84 3.12 0.94
CA ASN A 93 -21.10 2.57 1.45
C ASN A 93 -21.04 2.34 2.96
N MET A 94 -20.03 1.63 3.40
CA MET A 94 -19.92 1.27 4.82
C MET A 94 -18.92 2.13 5.57
N ASN A 95 -17.98 2.72 4.84
CA ASN A 95 -16.93 3.55 5.44
C ASN A 95 -16.12 2.78 6.49
N GLU A 96 -15.94 1.49 6.26
CA GLU A 96 -15.21 0.64 7.20
C GLU A 96 -13.89 0.13 6.65
N TYR A 97 -13.69 0.23 5.36
CA TYR A 97 -12.52 -0.36 4.71
C TYR A 97 -11.89 0.62 3.75
N LEU A 98 -10.62 0.39 3.45
CA LEU A 98 -9.93 1.09 2.37
C LEU A 98 -9.46 0.04 1.37
N THR A 99 -9.59 0.36 0.10
CA THR A 99 -9.04 -0.48 -0.96
C THR A 99 -7.80 0.19 -1.50
N LEU A 100 -6.70 -0.54 -1.48
CA LEU A 100 -5.41 -0.03 -1.94
C LEU A 100 -5.12 -0.69 -3.28
N MET A 101 -5.11 0.11 -4.34
CA MET A 101 -4.77 -0.38 -5.66
C MET A 101 -3.26 -0.28 -5.80
N CYS A 102 -2.61 -1.42 -5.94
CA CYS A 102 -1.17 -1.49 -5.79
C CYS A 102 -0.50 -2.12 -7.00
N SER A 103 0.75 -1.79 -7.20
CA SER A 103 1.62 -2.52 -8.10
C SER A 103 2.68 -3.22 -7.26
N GLU A 104 3.07 -4.42 -7.68
CA GLU A 104 4.09 -5.16 -6.96
C GLU A 104 5.44 -4.54 -7.23
N GLY A 105 6.17 -4.25 -6.16
CA GLY A 105 7.45 -3.58 -6.25
C GLY A 105 8.61 -4.48 -5.88
N LEU A 106 9.78 -3.87 -5.82
CA LEU A 106 10.99 -4.56 -5.43
C LEU A 106 11.19 -4.41 -3.94
N ILE A 107 11.71 -5.48 -3.32
CA ILE A 107 11.84 -5.49 -1.90
C ILE A 107 13.05 -4.74 -1.40
N ASP A 108 14.10 -4.64 -2.21
CA ASP A 108 15.29 -4.17 -1.66
C ASP A 108 15.28 -2.74 -1.55
N GLY A 109 15.00 -2.18 -0.86
CA GLY A 109 15.04 -0.84 -0.58
C GLY A 109 15.77 0.04 -1.42
N ASP A 110 16.02 -0.40 -2.47
CA ASP A 110 16.56 0.43 -3.31
C ASP A 110 15.85 1.41 -3.74
#